data_47aa622b95e8ed185cd057d118752381
#
_entry.id   47aa622b95e8ed185cd057d118752381
#
_cell.length_a   1.000
_cell.length_b   1.000
_cell.length_c   1.000
_cell.angle_alpha   90.00
_cell.angle_beta   90.00
_cell.angle_gamma   90.00
#
_symmetry.space_group_name_H-M   'P 1'
#
loop_
_entity.id
_entity.type
_entity.pdbx_description
1 polymer ?
#
loop_
_entity_poly.entity_id
_entity_poly.type
_entity_poly.pdbx_seq_one_letter_code
_entity_poly.pdbx_strand_id
1 'polypeptide(L)'
;PYIFGTQPGRKPVWVFLVQYIRSMKLATFYPRGGTTMVTVTQVAQAVAGAVERNRGGNCYPIGWYNMRWKELLAIIQRYLGVPGRKIITIPDWMFTLAGKRLRKQQQAHHIDGGLNLAKLADIQCAELFIDKSLGCEPLGVLPDDMEKAIGESIKLCVDVMEKRVETVGMRGE
;
A
#
# COMPACT_ATOMS: atom_id res chain seq x y z
N PRO A 1 -0.58 -6.17 5.99
CA PRO A 1 -0.05 -6.16 4.61
C PRO A 1 -0.65 -5.03 3.78
N TYR A 2 0.00 -4.69 2.68
CA TYR A 2 -0.59 -3.89 1.62
C TYR A 2 -1.34 -4.80 0.65
N ILE A 3 -2.55 -4.40 0.28
CA ILE A 3 -3.42 -5.18 -0.61
C ILE A 3 -3.47 -4.49 -1.96
N PHE A 4 -3.12 -5.21 -3.03
CA PHE A 4 -3.18 -4.74 -4.39
C PHE A 4 -4.20 -5.53 -5.21
N GLY A 5 -4.82 -4.86 -6.16
CA GLY A 5 -5.87 -5.34 -7.02
C GLY A 5 -6.95 -4.29 -7.21
N THR A 6 -7.94 -4.59 -8.03
CA THR A 6 -9.02 -3.66 -8.35
C THR A 6 -10.28 -3.98 -7.54
N GLN A 7 -10.94 -2.94 -7.08
CA GLN A 7 -12.28 -3.02 -6.50
C GLN A 7 -13.20 -2.10 -7.31
N PRO A 8 -14.10 -2.66 -8.10
CA PRO A 8 -15.02 -1.86 -8.90
C PRO A 8 -15.87 -0.91 -8.05
N GLY A 9 -16.09 0.31 -8.56
CA GLY A 9 -16.97 1.30 -7.94
C GLY A 9 -16.40 2.03 -6.72
N ARG A 10 -15.19 1.70 -6.25
CA ARG A 10 -14.56 2.39 -5.12
C ARG A 10 -13.27 3.09 -5.49
N LYS A 11 -13.06 4.27 -4.89
CA LYS A 11 -11.81 5.01 -5.03
C LYS A 11 -10.67 4.25 -4.36
N PRO A 12 -9.59 3.89 -5.10
CA PRO A 12 -8.47 3.16 -4.52
C PRO A 12 -7.74 4.00 -3.47
N VAL A 13 -7.29 3.35 -2.40
CA VAL A 13 -6.49 4.01 -1.34
C VAL A 13 -5.13 4.49 -1.86
N TRP A 14 -4.62 3.90 -2.95
CA TRP A 14 -3.32 4.21 -3.52
C TRP A 14 -3.27 5.52 -4.30
N VAL A 15 -4.39 6.20 -4.51
CA VAL A 15 -4.45 7.49 -5.22
C VAL A 15 -3.48 8.50 -4.61
N PHE A 16 -3.38 8.58 -3.28
CA PHE A 16 -2.45 9.50 -2.62
C PHE A 16 -0.98 9.21 -2.95
N LEU A 17 -0.59 7.93 -3.03
CA LEU A 17 0.77 7.52 -3.38
C LEU A 17 1.09 7.84 -4.84
N VAL A 18 0.14 7.61 -5.74
CA VAL A 18 0.27 7.97 -7.16
C VAL A 18 0.41 9.48 -7.32
N GLN A 19 -0.40 10.28 -6.61
CA GLN A 19 -0.30 11.74 -6.60
C GLN A 19 1.07 12.19 -6.09
N TYR A 20 1.54 11.60 -5.00
CA TYR A 20 2.86 11.89 -4.44
C TYR A 20 3.97 11.63 -5.47
N ILE A 21 3.99 10.45 -6.10
CA ILE A 21 5.00 10.10 -7.11
C ILE A 21 4.91 11.02 -8.34
N ARG A 22 3.72 11.38 -8.80
CA ARG A 22 3.52 12.31 -9.92
C ARG A 22 4.00 13.73 -9.60
N SER A 23 3.86 14.18 -8.36
CA SER A 23 4.33 15.51 -7.93
C SER A 23 5.87 15.61 -7.91
N MET A 24 6.58 14.51 -7.77
CA MET A 24 8.03 14.44 -7.70
C MET A 24 8.64 14.30 -9.11
N LYS A 25 8.97 15.43 -9.77
CA LYS A 25 9.41 15.42 -11.17
C LYS A 25 10.81 14.84 -11.38
N LEU A 26 11.76 15.10 -10.50
CA LEU A 26 13.18 14.75 -10.67
C LEU A 26 13.55 13.41 -10.00
N ALA A 27 13.11 13.21 -8.77
CA ALA A 27 13.38 12.02 -7.98
C ALA A 27 12.24 11.76 -7.01
N THR A 28 12.02 10.50 -6.65
CA THR A 28 11.08 10.13 -5.59
C THR A 28 11.84 9.88 -4.30
N PHE A 29 11.45 10.55 -3.23
CA PHE A 29 12.08 10.42 -1.91
C PHE A 29 11.21 9.53 -1.03
N TYR A 30 11.80 8.49 -0.42
CA TYR A 30 11.04 7.57 0.42
C TYR A 30 11.96 6.94 1.49
N PRO A 31 11.42 6.48 2.64
CA PRO A 31 12.23 5.83 3.67
C PRO A 31 12.71 4.44 3.21
N ARG A 32 13.57 3.84 4.03
CA ARG A 32 14.19 2.55 3.72
C ARG A 32 13.24 1.37 3.81
N GLY A 33 12.29 1.39 4.73
CA GLY A 33 11.46 0.25 5.13
C GLY A 33 10.79 -0.54 4.00
N GLY A 34 9.90 -1.39 4.39
CA GLY A 34 9.13 -2.26 3.50
C GLY A 34 8.00 -2.95 4.24
N THR A 35 7.14 -3.62 3.51
CA THR A 35 6.04 -4.36 4.13
C THR A 35 5.71 -5.61 3.32
N THR A 36 4.93 -6.46 3.94
CA THR A 36 4.34 -7.59 3.25
C THR A 36 3.14 -7.15 2.42
N MET A 37 3.00 -7.75 1.25
CA MET A 37 1.94 -7.46 0.30
C MET A 37 1.19 -8.73 -0.08
N VAL A 38 -0.07 -8.54 -0.45
CA VAL A 38 -0.96 -9.60 -0.96
C VAL A 38 -1.83 -9.03 -2.06
N THR A 39 -2.33 -9.91 -2.93
CA THR A 39 -3.36 -9.53 -3.91
C THR A 39 -4.76 -9.65 -3.31
N VAL A 40 -5.74 -8.97 -3.90
CA VAL A 40 -7.16 -9.14 -3.52
C VAL A 40 -7.61 -10.59 -3.69
N THR A 41 -7.09 -11.30 -4.70
CA THR A 41 -7.34 -12.73 -4.93
C THR A 41 -6.84 -13.58 -3.77
N GLN A 42 -5.62 -13.32 -3.31
CA GLN A 42 -5.03 -14.02 -2.17
C GLN A 42 -5.78 -13.76 -0.87
N VAL A 43 -6.27 -12.53 -0.65
CA VAL A 43 -7.15 -12.23 0.49
C VAL A 43 -8.45 -13.04 0.41
N ALA A 44 -9.07 -13.12 -0.76
CA ALA A 44 -10.28 -13.92 -0.95
C ALA A 44 -10.03 -15.41 -0.69
N GLN A 45 -8.91 -15.94 -1.18
CA GLN A 45 -8.49 -17.34 -0.90
C GLN A 45 -8.26 -17.57 0.59
N ALA A 46 -7.62 -16.61 1.29
CA ALA A 46 -7.39 -16.71 2.73
C ALA A 46 -8.70 -16.71 3.52
N VAL A 47 -9.68 -15.90 3.12
CA VAL A 47 -11.02 -15.90 3.73
C VAL A 47 -11.72 -17.25 3.51
N ALA A 48 -11.71 -17.77 2.28
CA ALA A 48 -12.29 -19.08 1.97
C ALA A 48 -11.59 -20.19 2.77
N GLY A 49 -10.27 -20.20 2.80
CA GLY A 49 -9.48 -21.16 3.59
C GLY A 49 -9.75 -21.07 5.09
N ALA A 50 -9.97 -19.88 5.62
CA ALA A 50 -10.33 -19.69 7.03
C ALA A 50 -11.71 -20.28 7.34
N VAL A 51 -12.69 -20.07 6.46
CA VAL A 51 -14.03 -20.67 6.62
C VAL A 51 -13.97 -22.21 6.63
N GLU A 52 -13.15 -22.80 5.78
CA GLU A 52 -13.05 -24.26 5.64
C GLU A 52 -12.20 -24.92 6.74
N ARG A 53 -11.10 -24.26 7.16
CA ARG A 53 -10.01 -24.90 7.92
C ARG A 53 -9.86 -24.38 9.35
N ASN A 54 -10.31 -23.15 9.66
CA ASN A 54 -10.14 -22.59 10.99
C ASN A 54 -11.25 -23.01 11.94
N ARG A 55 -11.05 -24.14 12.61
CA ARG A 55 -12.03 -24.70 13.56
C ARG A 55 -11.82 -24.25 15.01
N GLY A 56 -10.72 -23.57 15.29
CA GLY A 56 -10.31 -23.25 16.67
C GLY A 56 -10.26 -21.76 17.02
N GLY A 57 -10.78 -20.85 16.18
CA GLY A 57 -10.69 -19.42 16.42
C GLY A 57 -9.28 -18.83 16.34
N ASN A 58 -8.40 -19.45 15.54
CA ASN A 58 -7.03 -18.99 15.37
C ASN A 58 -6.95 -17.68 14.58
N CYS A 59 -5.92 -16.88 14.85
CA CYS A 59 -5.57 -15.71 14.08
C CYS A 59 -4.45 -16.04 13.11
N TYR A 60 -4.60 -15.64 11.85
CA TYR A 60 -3.63 -15.88 10.79
C TYR A 60 -3.11 -14.54 10.26
N PRO A 61 -1.81 -14.24 10.38
CA PRO A 61 -1.23 -13.07 9.73
C PRO A 61 -1.16 -13.30 8.23
N ILE A 62 -1.91 -12.51 7.45
CA ILE A 62 -1.96 -12.65 6.00
C ILE A 62 -0.84 -11.84 5.36
N GLY A 63 0.02 -12.51 4.60
CA GLY A 63 1.13 -11.89 3.88
C GLY A 63 1.79 -12.91 2.95
N TRP A 64 2.16 -12.48 1.74
CA TRP A 64 2.80 -13.39 0.77
C TRP A 64 4.11 -12.85 0.24
N TYR A 65 4.13 -11.57 -0.25
CA TYR A 65 5.28 -10.95 -0.88
C TYR A 65 5.88 -9.89 0.05
N ASN A 66 7.09 -10.14 0.55
CA ASN A 66 7.84 -9.16 1.31
C ASN A 66 8.59 -8.24 0.34
N MET A 67 8.23 -6.96 0.29
CA MET A 67 8.76 -6.01 -0.68
C MET A 67 9.20 -4.72 0.01
N ARG A 68 10.39 -4.23 -0.35
CA ARG A 68 10.89 -2.94 0.08
C ARG A 68 10.23 -1.80 -0.71
N TRP A 69 10.13 -0.63 -0.10
CA TRP A 69 9.54 0.52 -0.76
C TRP A 69 10.20 0.86 -2.09
N LYS A 70 11.53 0.73 -2.18
CA LYS A 70 12.26 1.00 -3.43
C LYS A 70 11.79 0.10 -4.57
N GLU A 71 11.51 -1.16 -4.29
CA GLU A 71 11.03 -2.13 -5.29
C GLU A 71 9.60 -1.78 -5.72
N LEU A 72 8.70 -1.54 -4.74
CA LEU A 72 7.33 -1.12 -5.01
C LEU A 72 7.30 0.16 -5.85
N LEU A 73 8.07 1.17 -5.46
CA LEU A 73 8.11 2.45 -6.17
C LEU A 73 8.65 2.29 -7.59
N ALA A 74 9.63 1.41 -7.82
CA ALA A 74 10.13 1.11 -9.16
C ALA A 74 9.06 0.48 -10.05
N ILE A 75 8.26 -0.45 -9.51
CA ILE A 75 7.11 -1.03 -10.22
C ILE A 75 6.10 0.06 -10.55
N ILE A 76 5.69 0.86 -9.55
CA ILE A 76 4.72 1.94 -9.76
C ILE A 76 5.20 2.94 -10.82
N GLN A 77 6.48 3.33 -10.79
CA GLN A 77 7.05 4.25 -11.78
C GLN A 77 6.98 3.70 -13.21
N ARG A 78 7.16 2.38 -13.40
CA ARG A 78 6.98 1.72 -14.71
C ARG A 78 5.56 1.90 -15.22
N TYR A 79 4.55 1.64 -14.38
CA TYR A 79 3.13 1.79 -14.76
C TYR A 79 2.67 3.24 -14.91
N LEU A 80 3.39 4.20 -14.32
CA LEU A 80 3.15 5.63 -14.52
C LEU A 80 3.89 6.21 -15.74
N GLY A 81 4.61 5.38 -16.51
CA GLY A 81 5.33 5.83 -17.71
C GLY A 81 6.60 6.63 -17.41
N VAL A 82 7.15 6.52 -16.21
CA VAL A 82 8.38 7.21 -15.79
C VAL A 82 9.43 6.22 -15.27
N PRO A 83 9.73 5.16 -16.03
CA PRO A 83 10.71 4.16 -15.60
C PRO A 83 12.09 4.81 -15.44
N GLY A 84 12.85 4.36 -14.46
CA GLY A 84 14.21 4.87 -14.22
C GLY A 84 14.29 6.22 -13.51
N ARG A 85 13.18 6.84 -13.10
CA ARG A 85 13.22 7.99 -12.22
C ARG A 85 13.92 7.61 -10.91
N LYS A 86 14.90 8.41 -10.51
CA LYS A 86 15.72 8.13 -9.33
C LYS A 86 14.87 8.02 -8.08
N ILE A 87 15.03 6.93 -7.33
CA ILE A 87 14.44 6.74 -6.01
C ILE A 87 15.54 6.97 -4.99
N ILE A 88 15.38 8.00 -4.18
CA ILE A 88 16.35 8.42 -3.16
C ILE A 88 15.83 7.98 -1.80
N THR A 89 16.58 7.10 -1.15
CA THR A 89 16.27 6.70 0.22
C THR A 89 16.70 7.82 1.17
N ILE A 90 15.74 8.32 1.94
CA ILE A 90 15.99 9.33 2.97
C ILE A 90 16.19 8.64 4.33
N PRO A 91 17.03 9.21 5.21
CA PRO A 91 17.21 8.71 6.56
C PRO A 91 15.89 8.72 7.35
N ASP A 92 15.68 7.69 8.17
CA ASP A 92 14.43 7.48 8.91
C ASP A 92 14.09 8.66 9.82
N TRP A 93 15.11 9.25 10.47
CA TRP A 93 14.90 10.42 11.33
C TRP A 93 14.34 11.64 10.57
N MET A 94 14.77 11.84 9.32
CA MET A 94 14.22 12.92 8.47
C MET A 94 12.76 12.65 8.11
N PHE A 95 12.44 11.42 7.76
CA PHE A 95 11.06 11.03 7.41
C PHE A 95 10.13 11.14 8.61
N THR A 96 10.57 10.64 9.78
CA THR A 96 9.83 10.76 11.05
C THR A 96 9.63 12.22 11.46
N LEU A 97 10.66 13.07 11.30
CA LEU A 97 10.55 14.50 11.59
C LEU A 97 9.52 15.18 10.67
N ALA A 98 9.53 14.85 9.38
CA ALA A 98 8.54 15.36 8.42
C ALA A 98 7.12 14.91 8.81
N GLY A 99 6.92 13.66 9.18
CA GLY A 99 5.64 13.12 9.67
C GLY A 99 5.13 13.84 10.92
N LYS A 100 6.00 14.09 11.89
CA LYS A 100 5.67 14.85 13.12
C LYS A 100 5.28 16.30 12.78
N ARG A 101 5.99 16.95 11.83
CA ARG A 101 5.72 18.30 11.41
C ARG A 101 4.37 18.43 10.70
N LEU A 102 4.06 17.49 9.79
CA LEU A 102 2.77 17.42 9.09
C LEU A 102 1.62 17.18 10.08
N ARG A 103 1.79 16.29 11.05
CA ARG A 103 0.80 16.07 12.11
C ARG A 103 0.53 17.36 12.89
N LYS A 104 1.58 18.09 13.28
CA LYS A 104 1.43 19.37 14.00
C LYS A 104 0.65 20.41 13.16
N GLN A 105 0.90 20.46 11.86
CA GLN A 105 0.14 21.31 10.95
C GLN A 105 -1.34 20.90 10.86
N GLN A 106 -1.62 19.59 10.72
CA GLN A 106 -3.02 19.10 10.73
C GLN A 106 -3.74 19.48 12.01
N GLN A 107 -3.10 19.32 13.17
CA GLN A 107 -3.68 19.71 14.46
C GLN A 107 -3.95 21.23 14.55
N ALA A 108 -3.00 22.05 14.06
CA ALA A 108 -3.15 23.51 14.05
C ALA A 108 -4.31 23.99 13.16
N HIS A 109 -4.61 23.25 12.09
CA HIS A 109 -5.72 23.57 11.17
C HIS A 109 -7.01 22.80 11.47
N HIS A 110 -7.07 22.09 12.60
CA HIS A 110 -8.23 21.23 12.98
C HIS A 110 -8.63 20.21 11.91
N ILE A 111 -7.67 19.77 11.09
CA ILE A 111 -7.89 18.76 10.06
C ILE A 111 -7.77 17.39 10.73
N ASP A 112 -8.90 16.75 11.01
CA ASP A 112 -8.90 15.36 11.45
C ASP A 112 -8.78 14.43 10.23
N GLY A 113 -7.55 14.07 9.91
CA GLY A 113 -7.24 13.16 8.80
C GLY A 113 -7.50 11.68 9.11
N GLY A 114 -7.97 11.34 10.32
CA GLY A 114 -8.18 9.96 10.74
C GLY A 114 -6.90 9.12 10.85
N LEU A 115 -5.75 9.65 10.45
CA LEU A 115 -4.46 8.96 10.43
C LEU A 115 -3.39 9.75 11.18
N ASN A 116 -2.74 9.08 12.13
CA ASN A 116 -1.62 9.67 12.85
C ASN A 116 -0.33 9.63 11.99
N LEU A 117 -0.06 10.73 11.28
CA LEU A 117 1.08 10.82 10.34
C LEU A 117 2.44 10.58 11.01
N ALA A 118 2.60 10.89 12.29
CA ALA A 118 3.85 10.61 12.99
C ALA A 118 4.06 9.09 13.17
N LYS A 119 3.01 8.38 13.65
CA LYS A 119 3.07 6.92 13.79
C LYS A 119 3.16 6.22 12.43
N LEU A 120 2.48 6.75 11.41
CA LEU A 120 2.60 6.23 10.05
C LEU A 120 4.05 6.36 9.54
N ALA A 121 4.72 7.47 9.81
CA ALA A 121 6.10 7.66 9.41
C ALA A 121 7.03 6.62 10.06
N ASP A 122 6.86 6.34 11.34
CA ASP A 122 7.64 5.31 12.03
C ASP A 122 7.40 3.91 11.43
N ILE A 123 6.13 3.57 11.12
CA ILE A 123 5.74 2.32 10.45
C ILE A 123 6.37 2.22 9.06
N GLN A 124 6.41 3.32 8.30
CA GLN A 124 6.99 3.33 6.95
C GLN A 124 8.51 3.14 6.96
N CYS A 125 9.20 3.51 8.04
CA CYS A 125 10.63 3.28 8.18
C CYS A 125 10.98 1.84 8.57
N ALA A 126 10.04 1.07 9.12
CA ALA A 126 10.24 -0.30 9.55
C ALA A 126 10.13 -1.31 8.39
N GLU A 127 10.76 -2.47 8.55
CA GLU A 127 10.53 -3.65 7.71
C GLU A 127 9.47 -4.53 8.40
N LEU A 128 8.24 -4.43 7.93
CA LEU A 128 7.10 -5.18 8.48
C LEU A 128 6.81 -6.40 7.59
N PHE A 129 7.72 -7.36 7.65
CA PHE A 129 7.66 -8.57 6.86
C PHE A 129 6.95 -9.69 7.63
N ILE A 130 6.14 -10.44 6.92
CA ILE A 130 5.38 -11.59 7.44
C ILE A 130 5.81 -12.82 6.67
N ASP A 131 6.08 -13.90 7.38
CA ASP A 131 6.30 -15.20 6.76
C ASP A 131 4.95 -15.79 6.34
N LYS A 132 4.81 -16.11 5.06
CA LYS A 132 3.61 -16.71 4.48
C LYS A 132 3.23 -18.05 5.13
N SER A 133 4.20 -18.78 5.70
CA SER A 133 3.98 -20.04 6.41
C SER A 133 3.13 -19.88 7.67
N LEU A 134 3.09 -18.66 8.25
CA LEU A 134 2.32 -18.38 9.46
C LEU A 134 0.83 -18.17 9.21
N GLY A 135 0.42 -17.87 7.98
CA GLY A 135 -0.97 -17.54 7.69
C GLY A 135 -1.45 -18.01 6.33
N CYS A 136 -0.82 -17.59 5.26
CA CYS A 136 -1.29 -17.87 3.90
C CYS A 136 -1.22 -19.36 3.53
N GLU A 137 -0.11 -20.03 3.77
CA GLU A 137 0.06 -21.44 3.43
C GLU A 137 -0.90 -22.37 4.21
N PRO A 138 -1.09 -22.24 5.54
CA PRO A 138 -2.07 -23.02 6.27
C PRO A 138 -3.51 -22.85 5.78
N LEU A 139 -3.84 -21.68 5.24
CA LEU A 139 -5.15 -21.38 4.66
C LEU A 139 -5.28 -21.83 3.20
N GLY A 140 -4.20 -22.36 2.60
CA GLY A 140 -4.21 -22.82 1.21
C GLY A 140 -4.22 -21.71 0.18
N VAL A 141 -3.70 -20.53 0.53
CA VAL A 141 -3.49 -19.44 -0.41
C VAL A 141 -2.43 -19.85 -1.43
N LEU A 142 -2.63 -19.50 -2.68
CA LEU A 142 -1.73 -19.83 -3.79
C LEU A 142 -0.94 -18.59 -4.23
N PRO A 143 0.22 -18.77 -4.90
CA PRO A 143 0.93 -17.67 -5.54
C PRO A 143 0.04 -16.95 -6.55
N ASP A 144 0.24 -15.63 -6.68
CA ASP A 144 -0.46 -14.79 -7.66
C ASP A 144 0.52 -13.78 -8.27
N ASP A 145 0.15 -13.12 -9.35
CA ASP A 145 1.00 -12.11 -10.00
C ASP A 145 0.86 -10.76 -9.30
N MET A 146 1.74 -10.52 -8.33
CA MET A 146 1.78 -9.28 -7.55
C MET A 146 2.11 -8.05 -8.41
N GLU A 147 2.99 -8.18 -9.40
CA GLU A 147 3.34 -7.06 -10.27
C GLU A 147 2.14 -6.62 -11.12
N LYS A 148 1.41 -7.58 -11.68
CA LYS A 148 0.17 -7.33 -12.39
C LYS A 148 -0.87 -6.66 -11.48
N ALA A 149 -1.07 -7.18 -10.26
CA ALA A 149 -2.01 -6.60 -9.30
C ALA A 149 -1.66 -5.16 -8.92
N ILE A 150 -0.38 -4.85 -8.73
CA ILE A 150 0.09 -3.47 -8.53
C ILE A 150 -0.25 -2.63 -9.77
N GLY A 151 0.07 -3.12 -10.97
CA GLY A 151 -0.19 -2.40 -12.22
C GLY A 151 -1.66 -2.07 -12.43
N GLU A 152 -2.55 -3.01 -12.19
CA GLU A 152 -4.00 -2.81 -12.27
C GLU A 152 -4.49 -1.78 -11.25
N SER A 153 -3.98 -1.83 -10.01
CA SER A 153 -4.29 -0.84 -8.98
C SER A 153 -3.84 0.57 -9.38
N ILE A 154 -2.64 0.70 -9.95
CA ILE A 154 -2.10 2.00 -10.37
C ILE A 154 -2.87 2.55 -11.56
N LYS A 155 -3.23 1.69 -12.54
CA LYS A 155 -4.06 2.07 -13.67
C LYS A 155 -5.40 2.61 -13.20
N LEU A 156 -6.09 1.91 -12.29
CA LEU A 156 -7.34 2.37 -11.72
C LEU A 156 -7.17 3.72 -10.99
N CYS A 157 -6.07 3.92 -10.24
CA CYS A 157 -5.78 5.20 -9.60
C CYS A 157 -5.67 6.34 -10.62
N VAL A 158 -4.99 6.09 -11.76
CA VAL A 158 -4.86 7.07 -12.84
C VAL A 158 -6.22 7.38 -13.45
N ASP A 159 -7.00 6.35 -13.76
CA ASP A 159 -8.33 6.52 -14.37
C ASP A 159 -9.29 7.32 -13.46
N VAL A 160 -9.24 7.08 -12.14
CA VAL A 160 -10.00 7.87 -11.15
C VAL A 160 -9.52 9.32 -11.07
N MET A 161 -8.20 9.54 -11.07
CA MET A 161 -7.63 10.90 -11.03
C MET A 161 -7.98 11.71 -12.29
N GLU A 162 -8.06 11.05 -13.43
CA GLU A 162 -8.41 11.64 -14.74
C GLU A 162 -9.92 11.63 -15.00
N LYS A 163 -10.73 11.24 -14.00
CA LYS A 163 -12.20 11.17 -14.06
C LYS A 163 -12.74 10.28 -15.21
N ARG A 164 -12.00 9.25 -15.57
CA ARG A 164 -12.42 8.27 -16.58
C ARG A 164 -13.37 7.21 -16.00
N VAL A 165 -13.38 7.05 -14.68
CA VAL A 165 -14.21 6.08 -13.96
C VAL A 165 -14.88 6.78 -12.79
N GLU A 166 -16.18 6.59 -12.66
CA GLU A 166 -16.93 7.05 -11.50
C GLU A 166 -16.68 6.13 -10.31
N THR A 167 -16.38 6.71 -9.18
CA THR A 167 -16.13 5.96 -7.93
C THR A 167 -16.78 6.67 -6.76
N VAL A 168 -17.28 5.87 -5.83
CA VAL A 168 -17.79 6.36 -4.54
C VAL A 168 -16.63 6.47 -3.56
N GLY A 169 -16.53 7.56 -2.83
CA GLY A 169 -15.55 7.74 -1.76
C GLY A 169 -15.76 6.73 -0.63
N MET A 170 -14.71 6.48 0.17
CA MET A 170 -14.82 5.56 1.32
C MET A 170 -15.72 6.09 2.45
N ARG A 171 -16.00 7.38 2.47
CA ARG A 171 -17.02 8.01 3.33
C ARG A 171 -18.23 8.18 2.44
N GLY A 172 -19.25 7.37 2.58
CA GLY A 172 -20.47 7.45 1.78
C GLY A 172 -21.00 8.88 1.68
N GLU A 173 -20.53 9.63 0.70
CA GLU A 173 -21.05 10.91 0.23
C GLU A 173 -21.96 10.63 -0.97
#